data_37a5d6005a25878128f9aeadd3e06a07
#
_entry.id   37a5d6005a25878128f9aeadd3e06a07
#
_cell.length_a   1.000
_cell.length_b   1.000
_cell.length_c   1.000
_cell.angle_alpha   90.00
_cell.angle_beta   90.00
_cell.angle_gamma   90.00
#
_symmetry.space_group_name_H-M   'P 1'
#
loop_
_entity.id
_entity.type
_entity.pdbx_description
1 polymer ?
#
loop_
_entity_poly.entity_id
_entity_poly.type
_entity_poly.pdbx_seq_one_letter_code
_entity_poly.pdbx_strand_id
1 'polypeptide(L)'
;MIWSRKDEAGVLATSLKSQWIDAIDASPASNLIAFSSGKTLSVIDATDMGFRRDFQNERTVSGVGFDPKGRRIAASTYGGCALWYARIEQQKPTMLKWAGSHTGVAFSPDGNFVVTTMQDAQLHGWRLKDSKDMRMGGYPSKVRAVGFLSGGQLLATSGAQGAVLWPFIGSNGPMGREATEIGYDEGSLVALVATQPKHGVLAAGLSDGRVWWADPAGQGLNFVKAERGPAIAALALSPNGLRVAWADEEGNAGVVEA
;
A
#
# COMPACT_ATOMS: atom_id res chain seq x y z
N MET A 1 8.73 -16.40 -8.36
CA MET A 1 10.17 -16.69 -8.23
C MET A 1 10.73 -15.78 -7.15
N ILE A 2 11.51 -16.30 -6.22
CA ILE A 2 12.30 -15.49 -5.29
C ILE A 2 13.71 -15.39 -5.86
N TRP A 3 14.23 -14.19 -6.04
CA TRP A 3 15.55 -13.94 -6.57
C TRP A 3 16.50 -13.48 -5.46
N SER A 4 17.69 -14.12 -5.36
CA SER A 4 18.73 -13.75 -4.41
C SER A 4 19.80 -12.93 -5.11
N ARG A 5 20.05 -11.72 -4.60
CA ARG A 5 21.12 -10.85 -5.08
C ARG A 5 22.52 -11.43 -4.80
N LYS A 6 22.66 -12.26 -3.75
CA LYS A 6 23.96 -12.86 -3.39
C LYS A 6 24.38 -13.96 -4.38
N ASP A 7 23.40 -14.73 -4.86
CA ASP A 7 23.67 -15.92 -5.67
C ASP A 7 23.40 -15.66 -7.15
N GLU A 8 22.92 -14.46 -7.52
CA GLU A 8 22.48 -14.08 -8.87
C GLU A 8 21.53 -15.11 -9.50
N ALA A 9 20.82 -15.85 -8.65
CA ALA A 9 19.94 -16.94 -9.03
C ALA A 9 18.53 -16.72 -8.49
N GLY A 10 17.55 -17.12 -9.27
CA GLY A 10 16.15 -17.12 -8.87
C GLY A 10 15.69 -18.53 -8.49
N VAL A 11 15.05 -18.65 -7.34
CA VAL A 11 14.40 -19.89 -6.92
C VAL A 11 12.90 -19.79 -7.17
N LEU A 12 12.34 -20.77 -7.88
CA LEU A 12 10.90 -20.86 -8.06
C LEU A 12 10.24 -21.29 -6.75
N ALA A 13 9.73 -20.33 -5.99
CA ALA A 13 9.10 -20.59 -4.71
C ALA A 13 7.73 -21.27 -4.83
N THR A 14 6.96 -20.95 -5.89
CA THR A 14 5.67 -21.56 -6.16
C THR A 14 5.26 -21.35 -7.60
N SER A 15 4.39 -22.21 -8.12
CA SER A 15 3.77 -22.08 -9.43
C SER A 15 2.28 -22.33 -9.33
N LEU A 16 1.49 -21.42 -9.88
CA LEU A 16 0.05 -21.54 -10.01
C LEU A 16 -0.26 -21.76 -11.49
N LYS A 17 -0.72 -22.94 -11.84
CA LYS A 17 -1.08 -23.26 -13.24
C LYS A 17 -2.32 -22.48 -13.65
N SER A 18 -2.21 -21.67 -14.72
CA SER A 18 -3.33 -20.94 -15.33
C SER A 18 -4.12 -20.03 -14.37
N GLN A 19 -3.46 -19.48 -13.35
CA GLN A 19 -4.07 -18.55 -12.40
C GLN A 19 -3.29 -17.24 -12.35
N TRP A 20 -4.00 -16.14 -12.19
CA TRP A 20 -3.42 -14.82 -11.97
C TRP A 20 -3.03 -14.63 -10.50
N ILE A 21 -1.96 -13.90 -10.27
CA ILE A 21 -1.64 -13.33 -8.97
C ILE A 21 -2.26 -11.92 -8.94
N ASP A 22 -3.25 -11.73 -8.07
CA ASP A 22 -4.01 -10.48 -8.01
C ASP A 22 -3.31 -9.43 -7.12
N ALA A 23 -2.66 -9.87 -6.03
CA ALA A 23 -1.90 -9.02 -5.13
C ALA A 23 -0.75 -9.80 -4.48
N ILE A 24 0.29 -9.06 -4.09
CA ILE A 24 1.47 -9.61 -3.40
C ILE A 24 1.99 -8.60 -2.37
N ASP A 25 2.44 -9.09 -1.23
CA ASP A 25 3.16 -8.32 -0.22
C ASP A 25 4.22 -9.20 0.47
N ALA A 26 5.23 -8.57 1.04
CA ALA A 26 6.30 -9.25 1.74
C ALA A 26 6.57 -8.60 3.11
N SER A 27 6.81 -9.43 4.11
CA SER A 27 7.19 -9.00 5.46
C SER A 27 8.65 -9.36 5.75
N PRO A 28 9.57 -8.39 5.69
CA PRO A 28 10.96 -8.62 6.11
C PRO A 28 11.07 -9.02 7.59
N ALA A 29 10.12 -8.58 8.44
CA ALA A 29 10.12 -8.88 9.86
C ALA A 29 9.87 -10.36 10.19
N SER A 30 9.25 -11.12 9.27
CA SER A 30 8.90 -12.52 9.47
C SER A 30 9.41 -13.45 8.36
N ASN A 31 10.10 -12.92 7.35
CA ASN A 31 10.52 -13.59 6.12
C ASN A 31 9.36 -14.20 5.31
N LEU A 32 8.14 -13.68 5.48
CA LEU A 32 6.97 -14.19 4.80
C LEU A 32 6.65 -13.38 3.55
N ILE A 33 6.15 -14.08 2.54
CA ILE A 33 5.57 -13.52 1.33
C ILE A 33 4.12 -13.98 1.26
N ALA A 34 3.19 -13.05 1.10
CA ALA A 34 1.79 -13.33 0.88
C ALA A 34 1.39 -12.95 -0.55
N PHE A 35 0.56 -13.76 -1.18
CA PHE A 35 -0.01 -13.44 -2.47
C PHE A 35 -1.44 -13.98 -2.57
N SER A 36 -2.24 -13.35 -3.41
CA SER A 36 -3.62 -13.79 -3.65
C SER A 36 -3.80 -14.27 -5.09
N SER A 37 -4.69 -15.25 -5.23
CA SER A 37 -5.19 -15.73 -6.52
C SER A 37 -6.67 -16.07 -6.37
N GLY A 38 -7.53 -15.27 -6.98
CA GLY A 38 -8.96 -15.38 -6.78
C GLY A 38 -9.34 -15.26 -5.29
N LYS A 39 -9.94 -16.29 -4.73
CA LYS A 39 -10.38 -16.32 -3.32
C LYS A 39 -9.32 -16.83 -2.35
N THR A 40 -8.20 -17.30 -2.85
CA THR A 40 -7.14 -17.89 -2.03
C THR A 40 -6.08 -16.86 -1.69
N LEU A 41 -5.82 -16.67 -0.41
CA LEU A 41 -4.64 -15.98 0.11
C LEU A 41 -3.61 -17.05 0.49
N SER A 42 -2.46 -17.05 -0.17
CA SER A 42 -1.34 -17.95 0.10
C SER A 42 -0.22 -17.23 0.82
N VAL A 43 0.42 -17.92 1.75
CA VAL A 43 1.60 -17.43 2.49
C VAL A 43 2.71 -18.46 2.38
N ILE A 44 3.89 -18.02 2.01
CA ILE A 44 5.12 -18.81 1.95
C ILE A 44 6.22 -18.15 2.77
N ASP A 45 7.20 -18.93 3.20
CA ASP A 45 8.38 -18.42 3.90
C ASP A 45 9.57 -18.37 2.92
N ALA A 46 10.24 -17.22 2.84
CA ALA A 46 11.36 -17.03 1.93
C ALA A 46 12.62 -17.82 2.35
N THR A 47 12.67 -18.27 3.60
CA THR A 47 13.79 -19.04 4.18
C THR A 47 13.47 -20.52 4.41
N ASP A 48 12.19 -20.89 4.38
CA ASP A 48 11.71 -22.27 4.49
C ASP A 48 10.76 -22.59 3.34
N MET A 49 11.27 -23.19 2.29
CA MET A 49 10.50 -23.54 1.09
C MET A 49 9.44 -24.62 1.33
N GLY A 50 9.48 -25.33 2.46
CA GLY A 50 8.45 -26.28 2.88
C GLY A 50 7.24 -25.61 3.56
N PHE A 51 7.39 -24.36 3.99
CA PHE A 51 6.30 -23.65 4.65
C PHE A 51 5.33 -23.04 3.62
N ARG A 52 4.06 -23.42 3.73
CA ARG A 52 2.96 -22.80 2.99
C ARG A 52 1.68 -22.85 3.83
N ARG A 53 0.90 -21.78 3.75
CA ARG A 53 -0.48 -21.69 4.27
C ARG A 53 -1.38 -21.11 3.21
N ASP A 54 -2.55 -21.70 3.03
CA ASP A 54 -3.57 -21.23 2.10
C ASP A 54 -4.85 -20.95 2.88
N PHE A 55 -5.33 -19.70 2.81
CA PHE A 55 -6.54 -19.23 3.48
C PHE A 55 -7.63 -18.97 2.46
N GLN A 56 -8.77 -19.65 2.61
CA GLN A 56 -9.90 -19.46 1.73
C GLN A 56 -10.78 -18.31 2.22
N ASN A 57 -11.02 -17.35 1.35
CA ASN A 57 -11.89 -16.22 1.57
C ASN A 57 -13.23 -16.43 0.86
N GLU A 58 -14.30 -15.82 1.36
CA GLU A 58 -15.62 -15.92 0.73
C GLU A 58 -15.67 -15.23 -0.63
N ARG A 59 -14.88 -14.20 -0.80
CA ARG A 59 -14.80 -13.34 -2.01
C ARG A 59 -13.37 -13.26 -2.52
N THR A 60 -13.22 -12.81 -3.77
CA THR A 60 -11.91 -12.54 -4.38
C THR A 60 -11.12 -11.56 -3.53
N VAL A 61 -9.85 -11.87 -3.33
CA VAL A 61 -8.89 -11.03 -2.60
C VAL A 61 -8.21 -10.10 -3.60
N SER A 62 -8.44 -8.81 -3.47
CA SER A 62 -7.94 -7.79 -4.40
C SER A 62 -6.70 -7.05 -3.89
N GLY A 63 -6.39 -7.18 -2.61
CA GLY A 63 -5.20 -6.59 -2.00
C GLY A 63 -4.78 -7.38 -0.76
N VAL A 64 -3.48 -7.44 -0.51
CA VAL A 64 -2.88 -8.09 0.66
C VAL A 64 -1.89 -7.15 1.33
N GLY A 65 -1.77 -7.24 2.64
CA GLY A 65 -0.80 -6.47 3.41
C GLY A 65 -0.48 -7.11 4.74
N PHE A 66 0.80 -7.16 5.12
CA PHE A 66 1.23 -7.62 6.42
C PHE A 66 1.12 -6.52 7.49
N ASP A 67 0.85 -6.93 8.71
CA ASP A 67 1.08 -6.05 9.85
C ASP A 67 2.60 -5.83 10.06
N PRO A 68 3.02 -4.76 10.77
CA PRO A 68 4.44 -4.41 10.91
C PRO A 68 5.32 -5.51 11.53
N LYS A 69 4.72 -6.47 12.23
CA LYS A 69 5.42 -7.60 12.85
C LYS A 69 5.37 -8.88 12.01
N GLY A 70 4.68 -8.85 10.87
CA GLY A 70 4.49 -10.00 10.00
C GLY A 70 3.68 -11.15 10.62
N ARG A 71 2.88 -10.85 11.64
CA ARG A 71 2.06 -11.84 12.34
C ARG A 71 0.67 -11.98 11.77
N ARG A 72 0.09 -10.88 11.29
CA ARG A 72 -1.24 -10.82 10.68
C ARG A 72 -1.13 -10.35 9.24
N ILE A 73 -2.08 -10.82 8.45
CA ILE A 73 -2.25 -10.41 7.06
C ILE A 73 -3.68 -9.90 6.91
N ALA A 74 -3.82 -8.75 6.28
CA ALA A 74 -5.08 -8.21 5.85
C ALA A 74 -5.30 -8.55 4.38
N ALA A 75 -6.49 -9.07 4.06
CA ALA A 75 -6.94 -9.39 2.71
C ALA A 75 -8.17 -8.54 2.39
N SER A 76 -8.02 -7.56 1.50
CA SER A 76 -9.15 -6.73 1.05
C SER A 76 -10.02 -7.50 0.06
N THR A 77 -11.34 -7.42 0.24
CA THR A 77 -12.33 -8.13 -0.56
C THR A 77 -13.54 -7.25 -0.82
N TYR A 78 -14.51 -7.73 -1.59
CA TYR A 78 -15.83 -7.11 -1.58
C TYR A 78 -16.50 -7.31 -0.21
N GLY A 79 -16.95 -6.22 0.39
CA GLY A 79 -17.64 -6.21 1.68
C GLY A 79 -16.72 -6.04 2.89
N GLY A 80 -15.42 -5.73 2.69
CA GLY A 80 -14.52 -5.41 3.79
C GLY A 80 -13.12 -6.01 3.67
N CYS A 81 -12.53 -6.30 4.82
CA CYS A 81 -11.18 -6.82 4.93
C CYS A 81 -11.14 -8.00 5.92
N ALA A 82 -10.53 -9.09 5.51
CA ALA A 82 -10.33 -10.29 6.33
C ALA A 82 -8.94 -10.23 6.97
N LEU A 83 -8.87 -10.39 8.30
CA LEU A 83 -7.60 -10.48 9.02
C LEU A 83 -7.29 -11.93 9.36
N TRP A 84 -6.11 -12.40 8.97
CA TRP A 84 -5.59 -13.73 9.20
C TRP A 84 -4.29 -13.69 10.01
N TYR A 85 -4.04 -14.70 10.84
CA TYR A 85 -2.71 -14.92 11.42
C TYR A 85 -1.86 -15.73 10.45
N ALA A 86 -0.71 -15.18 10.04
CA ALA A 86 0.08 -15.70 8.94
C ALA A 86 0.55 -17.16 9.08
N ARG A 87 0.79 -17.63 10.31
CA ARG A 87 1.33 -18.96 10.58
C ARG A 87 0.33 -19.95 11.17
N ILE A 88 -0.89 -19.50 11.52
CA ILE A 88 -1.91 -20.38 12.09
C ILE A 88 -2.72 -21.01 10.95
N GLU A 89 -2.76 -22.33 10.91
CA GLU A 89 -3.44 -23.07 9.84
C GLU A 89 -4.95 -23.14 10.05
N GLN A 90 -5.37 -23.59 11.23
CA GLN A 90 -6.80 -23.75 11.56
C GLN A 90 -7.33 -22.52 12.28
N GLN A 91 -7.91 -21.61 11.52
CA GLN A 91 -8.49 -20.38 12.05
C GLN A 91 -9.64 -19.89 11.17
N LYS A 92 -10.46 -19.01 11.74
CA LYS A 92 -11.40 -18.17 11.00
C LYS A 92 -10.86 -16.75 10.97
N PRO A 93 -11.03 -15.99 9.87
CA PRO A 93 -10.60 -14.61 9.81
C PRO A 93 -11.45 -13.72 10.74
N THR A 94 -10.83 -12.69 11.28
CA THR A 94 -11.59 -11.56 11.81
C THR A 94 -12.04 -10.69 10.65
N MET A 95 -13.35 -10.56 10.45
CA MET A 95 -13.91 -9.75 9.37
C MET A 95 -14.13 -8.30 9.81
N LEU A 96 -13.47 -7.38 9.16
CA LEU A 96 -13.69 -5.94 9.24
C LEU A 96 -14.66 -5.58 8.12
N LYS A 97 -15.95 -5.39 8.47
CA LYS A 97 -17.04 -5.26 7.48
C LYS A 97 -17.26 -3.82 7.06
N TRP A 98 -17.35 -3.61 5.76
CA TRP A 98 -17.86 -2.39 5.15
C TRP A 98 -18.30 -2.67 3.72
N ALA A 99 -19.42 -2.09 3.30
CA ALA A 99 -19.97 -2.30 1.96
C ALA A 99 -19.05 -1.72 0.88
N GLY A 100 -18.99 -2.37 -0.27
CA GLY A 100 -18.23 -1.95 -1.43
C GLY A 100 -17.01 -2.82 -1.74
N SER A 101 -16.33 -2.50 -2.83
CA SER A 101 -15.15 -3.22 -3.30
C SER A 101 -13.88 -2.58 -2.75
N HIS A 102 -13.18 -3.30 -1.89
CA HIS A 102 -11.89 -2.90 -1.33
C HIS A 102 -10.78 -3.47 -2.21
N THR A 103 -9.85 -2.61 -2.65
CA THR A 103 -8.88 -2.95 -3.71
C THR A 103 -7.42 -3.02 -3.24
N GLY A 104 -7.08 -2.32 -2.19
CA GLY A 104 -5.74 -2.34 -1.59
C GLY A 104 -5.85 -2.30 -0.07
N VAL A 105 -4.75 -2.52 0.63
CA VAL A 105 -4.72 -2.50 2.09
C VAL A 105 -3.36 -2.04 2.61
N ALA A 106 -3.37 -1.27 3.69
CA ALA A 106 -2.19 -0.88 4.44
C ALA A 106 -2.45 -0.94 5.95
N PHE A 107 -1.48 -1.46 6.71
CA PHE A 107 -1.45 -1.33 8.17
C PHE A 107 -0.73 -0.05 8.57
N SER A 108 -1.17 0.59 9.65
CA SER A 108 -0.35 1.61 10.30
C SER A 108 0.92 1.00 10.88
N PRO A 109 2.05 1.74 10.94
CA PRO A 109 3.32 1.24 11.46
C PRO A 109 3.29 0.75 12.91
N ASP A 110 2.34 1.22 13.71
CA ASP A 110 2.09 0.74 15.08
C ASP A 110 1.19 -0.52 15.13
N GLY A 111 0.60 -0.91 13.99
CA GLY A 111 -0.30 -2.04 13.86
C GLY A 111 -1.69 -1.85 14.48
N ASN A 112 -2.07 -0.60 14.81
CA ASN A 112 -3.34 -0.29 15.46
C ASN A 112 -4.49 -0.04 14.48
N PHE A 113 -4.17 0.28 13.22
CA PHE A 113 -5.15 0.57 12.19
C PHE A 113 -4.89 -0.24 10.93
N VAL A 114 -5.96 -0.54 10.22
CA VAL A 114 -5.96 -1.01 8.82
C VAL A 114 -6.75 -0.03 7.99
N VAL A 115 -6.20 0.35 6.83
CA VAL A 115 -6.86 1.20 5.85
C VAL A 115 -6.91 0.46 4.52
N THR A 116 -8.04 0.55 3.84
CA THR A 116 -8.23 0.01 2.49
C THR A 116 -8.53 1.10 1.49
N THR A 117 -7.98 0.99 0.30
CA THR A 117 -8.47 1.70 -0.88
C THR A 117 -9.73 1.02 -1.39
N MET A 118 -10.60 1.78 -2.02
CA MET A 118 -11.87 1.27 -2.56
C MET A 118 -11.99 1.53 -4.06
N GLN A 119 -12.89 0.81 -4.71
CA GLN A 119 -13.25 1.09 -6.10
C GLN A 119 -13.88 2.47 -6.27
N ASP A 120 -14.63 2.88 -5.25
CA ASP A 120 -15.15 4.24 -5.15
C ASP A 120 -14.03 5.23 -4.76
N ALA A 121 -14.27 6.53 -5.02
CA ALA A 121 -13.32 7.60 -4.71
C ALA A 121 -13.27 7.90 -3.19
N GLN A 122 -12.91 6.91 -2.40
CA GLN A 122 -12.79 7.01 -0.94
C GLN A 122 -11.86 5.92 -0.39
N LEU A 123 -11.51 6.09 0.88
CA LEU A 123 -10.84 5.08 1.69
C LEU A 123 -11.76 4.66 2.83
N HIS A 124 -11.58 3.43 3.29
CA HIS A 124 -12.18 2.97 4.51
C HIS A 124 -11.12 2.38 5.43
N GLY A 125 -11.26 2.55 6.73
CA GLY A 125 -10.29 2.05 7.69
C GLY A 125 -10.96 1.55 8.97
N TRP A 126 -10.18 0.83 9.79
CA TRP A 126 -10.64 0.31 11.08
C TRP A 126 -9.54 0.46 12.12
N ARG A 127 -9.96 0.86 13.31
CA ARG A 127 -9.14 0.73 14.51
C ARG A 127 -9.26 -0.69 15.05
N LEU A 128 -8.14 -1.41 15.13
CA LEU A 128 -8.18 -2.86 15.35
C LEU A 128 -8.53 -3.29 16.78
N LYS A 129 -8.37 -2.43 17.78
CA LYS A 129 -8.69 -2.79 19.17
C LYS A 129 -10.18 -3.02 19.43
N ASP A 130 -11.05 -2.38 18.64
CA ASP A 130 -12.50 -2.41 18.82
C ASP A 130 -13.27 -2.50 17.49
N SER A 131 -12.55 -2.66 16.38
CA SER A 131 -13.08 -2.70 15.01
C SER A 131 -13.91 -1.47 14.63
N LYS A 132 -13.71 -0.35 15.33
CA LYS A 132 -14.41 0.90 15.01
C LYS A 132 -13.91 1.40 13.66
N ASP A 133 -14.85 1.58 12.74
CA ASP A 133 -14.57 2.01 11.38
C ASP A 133 -14.42 3.53 11.24
N MET A 134 -13.79 3.95 10.17
CA MET A 134 -13.60 5.32 9.77
C MET A 134 -13.65 5.46 8.25
N ARG A 135 -14.31 6.51 7.77
CA ARG A 135 -14.40 6.84 6.36
C ARG A 135 -13.57 8.08 6.06
N MET A 136 -12.78 8.01 5.01
CA MET A 136 -11.96 9.08 4.48
C MET A 136 -12.37 9.32 3.03
N GLY A 137 -13.03 10.43 2.74
CA GLY A 137 -13.63 10.72 1.43
C GLY A 137 -13.31 12.15 0.98
N GLY A 138 -13.98 12.59 -0.10
CA GLY A 138 -13.78 13.91 -0.69
C GLY A 138 -12.82 13.91 -1.89
N TYR A 139 -12.45 12.72 -2.38
CA TYR A 139 -11.56 12.60 -3.53
C TYR A 139 -12.31 12.80 -4.86
N PRO A 140 -11.73 13.57 -5.80
CA PRO A 140 -12.27 13.69 -7.14
C PRO A 140 -12.05 12.44 -8.01
N SER A 141 -11.15 11.55 -7.62
CA SER A 141 -10.81 10.33 -8.35
C SER A 141 -10.54 9.16 -7.41
N LYS A 142 -10.48 7.94 -7.97
CA LYS A 142 -10.13 6.73 -7.24
C LYS A 142 -8.75 6.84 -6.59
N VAL A 143 -8.68 6.51 -5.30
CA VAL A 143 -7.40 6.38 -4.59
C VAL A 143 -6.73 5.05 -4.98
N ARG A 144 -5.59 5.13 -5.65
CA ARG A 144 -4.85 3.96 -6.13
C ARG A 144 -3.69 3.57 -5.22
N ALA A 145 -3.11 4.55 -4.52
CA ALA A 145 -1.94 4.35 -3.67
C ALA A 145 -2.11 5.05 -2.33
N VAL A 146 -1.66 4.39 -1.29
CA VAL A 146 -1.60 4.89 0.07
C VAL A 146 -0.31 4.46 0.74
N GLY A 147 0.23 5.28 1.63
CA GLY A 147 1.42 4.94 2.39
C GLY A 147 1.54 5.77 3.67
N PHE A 148 1.94 5.14 4.76
CA PHE A 148 2.23 5.83 6.00
C PHE A 148 3.60 6.49 5.96
N LEU A 149 3.73 7.65 6.59
CA LEU A 149 4.97 8.41 6.77
C LEU A 149 5.04 9.03 8.17
N SER A 150 6.16 9.68 8.48
CA SER A 150 6.39 10.36 9.77
C SER A 150 6.12 9.45 10.98
N GLY A 151 6.68 8.23 10.95
CA GLY A 151 6.51 7.25 12.02
C GLY A 151 5.07 6.73 12.19
N GLY A 152 4.22 6.89 11.15
CA GLY A 152 2.81 6.49 11.17
C GLY A 152 1.83 7.57 11.60
N GLN A 153 2.30 8.80 11.80
CA GLN A 153 1.45 9.92 12.18
C GLN A 153 0.66 10.52 11.01
N LEU A 154 1.08 10.24 9.78
CA LEU A 154 0.42 10.67 8.55
C LEU A 154 0.19 9.49 7.61
N LEU A 155 -0.94 9.48 6.93
CA LEU A 155 -1.22 8.61 5.79
C LEU A 155 -1.30 9.48 4.54
N ALA A 156 -0.36 9.31 3.62
CA ALA A 156 -0.41 9.94 2.31
C ALA A 156 -1.23 9.11 1.33
N THR A 157 -1.99 9.78 0.47
CA THR A 157 -2.88 9.13 -0.50
C THR A 157 -2.86 9.85 -1.84
N SER A 158 -3.08 9.10 -2.91
CA SER A 158 -3.31 9.61 -4.26
C SER A 158 -4.79 9.95 -4.49
N GLY A 159 -5.16 10.36 -5.70
CA GLY A 159 -6.55 10.51 -6.15
C GLY A 159 -7.11 11.93 -6.07
N ALA A 160 -6.30 12.92 -5.71
CA ALA A 160 -6.65 14.35 -5.72
C ALA A 160 -5.61 15.15 -6.51
N GLN A 161 -5.77 16.47 -6.62
CA GLN A 161 -4.84 17.36 -7.30
C GLN A 161 -3.50 17.51 -6.58
N GLY A 162 -3.46 17.26 -5.27
CA GLY A 162 -2.24 17.07 -4.49
C GLY A 162 -2.24 15.72 -3.79
N ALA A 163 -1.16 15.39 -3.10
CA ALA A 163 -1.16 14.26 -2.18
C ALA A 163 -1.90 14.64 -0.90
N VAL A 164 -2.95 13.90 -0.56
CA VAL A 164 -3.76 14.14 0.64
C VAL A 164 -3.12 13.45 1.83
N LEU A 165 -2.92 14.17 2.92
CA LEU A 165 -2.29 13.71 4.15
C LEU A 165 -3.33 13.64 5.27
N TRP A 166 -3.69 12.42 5.67
CA TRP A 166 -4.58 12.18 6.80
C TRP A 166 -3.79 12.04 8.09
N PRO A 167 -4.15 12.81 9.15
CA PRO A 167 -3.44 12.70 10.43
C PRO A 167 -3.87 11.45 11.21
N PHE A 168 -2.94 10.52 11.43
CA PHE A 168 -3.12 9.31 12.24
C PHE A 168 -2.47 9.47 13.62
N ILE A 169 -2.89 10.50 14.36
CA ILE A 169 -2.29 10.87 15.64
C ILE A 169 -3.10 10.32 16.81
N GLY A 170 -2.42 9.63 17.72
CA GLY A 170 -3.03 9.08 18.94
C GLY A 170 -3.95 7.90 18.68
N SER A 171 -4.78 7.55 19.66
CA SER A 171 -5.60 6.33 19.62
C SER A 171 -6.81 6.39 18.70
N ASN A 172 -7.16 7.57 18.17
CA ASN A 172 -8.33 7.76 17.32
C ASN A 172 -7.99 7.89 15.82
N GLY A 173 -6.69 7.98 15.47
CA GLY A 173 -6.28 8.14 14.08
C GLY A 173 -6.87 9.41 13.45
N PRO A 174 -7.44 9.34 12.23
CA PRO A 174 -7.98 10.48 11.51
C PRO A 174 -9.39 10.90 11.98
N MET A 175 -10.02 10.18 12.90
CA MET A 175 -11.39 10.48 13.33
C MET A 175 -11.50 11.86 13.97
N GLY A 176 -12.39 12.70 13.40
CA GLY A 176 -12.61 14.09 13.85
C GLY A 176 -11.48 15.05 13.49
N ARG A 177 -10.63 14.70 12.52
CA ARG A 177 -9.53 15.53 12.02
C ARG A 177 -9.70 15.81 10.54
N GLU A 178 -9.20 16.95 10.10
CA GLU A 178 -9.15 17.30 8.69
C GLU A 178 -7.86 16.84 8.06
N ALA A 179 -7.92 16.43 6.79
CA ALA A 179 -6.75 16.16 5.98
C ALA A 179 -6.16 17.47 5.45
N THR A 180 -4.85 17.44 5.18
CA THR A 180 -4.16 18.50 4.43
C THR A 180 -3.75 17.99 3.07
N GLU A 181 -3.44 18.88 2.15
CA GLU A 181 -3.00 18.53 0.79
C GLU A 181 -1.68 19.23 0.48
N ILE A 182 -0.74 18.53 -0.16
CA ILE A 182 0.53 19.08 -0.59
C ILE A 182 0.75 18.82 -2.08
N GLY A 183 1.47 19.73 -2.74
CA GLY A 183 1.76 19.62 -4.18
C GLY A 183 0.52 19.78 -5.04
N TYR A 184 -0.42 20.61 -4.64
CA TYR A 184 -1.63 20.90 -5.41
C TYR A 184 -1.30 21.48 -6.77
N ASP A 185 -1.87 20.91 -7.82
CA ASP A 185 -1.81 21.38 -9.20
C ASP A 185 -3.17 21.14 -9.89
N GLU A 186 -3.87 22.21 -10.19
CA GLU A 186 -5.22 22.17 -10.77
C GLU A 186 -5.29 21.40 -12.10
N GLY A 187 -4.18 21.38 -12.85
CA GLY A 187 -4.09 20.74 -14.16
C GLY A 187 -3.74 19.25 -14.13
N SER A 188 -3.53 18.64 -12.96
CA SER A 188 -3.07 17.26 -12.85
C SER A 188 -3.61 16.58 -11.60
N LEU A 189 -3.64 15.24 -11.61
CA LEU A 189 -3.97 14.42 -10.44
C LEU A 189 -2.72 13.67 -9.96
N VAL A 190 -2.60 13.51 -8.67
CA VAL A 190 -1.66 12.55 -8.08
C VAL A 190 -2.18 11.14 -8.36
N ALA A 191 -1.53 10.45 -9.30
CA ALA A 191 -1.88 9.09 -9.70
C ALA A 191 -1.39 8.07 -8.66
N LEU A 192 -0.17 8.23 -8.16
CA LEU A 192 0.48 7.36 -7.19
C LEU A 192 1.22 8.16 -6.12
N VAL A 193 1.33 7.58 -4.93
CA VAL A 193 2.25 8.02 -3.87
C VAL A 193 3.14 6.87 -3.44
N ALA A 194 4.40 7.17 -3.11
CA ALA A 194 5.32 6.27 -2.43
C ALA A 194 5.87 6.98 -1.18
N THR A 195 5.97 6.27 -0.07
CA THR A 195 6.37 6.86 1.21
C THR A 195 7.55 6.12 1.82
N GLN A 196 8.35 6.86 2.61
CA GLN A 196 9.38 6.26 3.46
C GLN A 196 9.14 6.66 4.92
N PRO A 197 8.50 5.79 5.71
CA PRO A 197 8.04 6.14 7.07
C PRO A 197 9.14 6.58 8.03
N LYS A 198 10.33 5.98 7.93
CA LYS A 198 11.46 6.30 8.82
C LYS A 198 12.04 7.68 8.58
N HIS A 199 12.00 8.15 7.33
CA HIS A 199 12.58 9.43 6.92
C HIS A 199 11.52 10.53 6.75
N GLY A 200 10.24 10.18 6.90
CA GLY A 200 9.14 11.15 6.80
C GLY A 200 8.87 11.69 5.41
N VAL A 201 9.49 11.12 4.37
CA VAL A 201 9.42 11.64 3.00
C VAL A 201 8.41 10.88 2.14
N LEU A 202 7.89 11.58 1.14
CA LEU A 202 7.03 10.99 0.12
C LEU A 202 7.41 11.46 -1.28
N ALA A 203 7.09 10.63 -2.27
CA ALA A 203 7.09 10.98 -3.68
C ALA A 203 5.68 10.81 -4.25
N ALA A 204 5.34 11.63 -5.25
CA ALA A 204 4.11 11.49 -6.00
C ALA A 204 4.40 11.47 -7.50
N GLY A 205 3.75 10.52 -8.17
CA GLY A 205 3.69 10.43 -9.62
C GLY A 205 2.36 10.98 -10.11
N LEU A 206 2.40 11.86 -11.10
CA LEU A 206 1.26 12.60 -11.59
C LEU A 206 0.65 11.96 -12.84
N SER A 207 -0.61 12.26 -13.09
CA SER A 207 -1.34 11.84 -14.30
C SER A 207 -0.80 12.46 -15.60
N ASP A 208 0.00 13.51 -15.50
CA ASP A 208 0.68 14.16 -16.62
C ASP A 208 2.17 13.78 -16.76
N GLY A 209 2.59 12.72 -16.08
CA GLY A 209 3.92 12.12 -16.20
C GLY A 209 5.01 12.78 -15.37
N ARG A 210 4.73 13.86 -14.66
CA ARG A 210 5.69 14.49 -13.73
C ARG A 210 5.82 13.69 -12.46
N VAL A 211 6.96 13.81 -11.78
CA VAL A 211 7.23 13.21 -10.47
C VAL A 211 7.84 14.24 -9.55
N TRP A 212 7.30 14.37 -8.35
CA TRP A 212 7.90 15.20 -7.32
C TRP A 212 8.18 14.40 -6.04
N TRP A 213 9.10 14.93 -5.25
CA TRP A 213 9.49 14.46 -3.93
C TRP A 213 9.31 15.58 -2.91
N ALA A 214 8.89 15.23 -1.70
CA ALA A 214 8.71 16.18 -0.61
C ALA A 214 8.97 15.56 0.76
N ASP A 215 9.43 16.40 1.68
CA ASP A 215 9.38 16.18 3.12
C ASP A 215 8.27 17.07 3.69
N PRO A 216 7.12 16.51 4.15
CA PRO A 216 6.03 17.30 4.69
C PRO A 216 6.34 18.04 5.99
N ALA A 217 7.39 17.62 6.74
CA ALA A 217 7.85 18.31 7.94
C ALA A 217 8.87 19.42 7.60
N GLY A 218 9.54 19.28 6.48
CA GLY A 218 10.49 20.23 5.91
C GLY A 218 9.80 21.23 4.98
N GLN A 219 10.58 22.09 4.38
CA GLN A 219 10.09 23.07 3.43
C GLN A 219 10.60 22.74 2.04
N GLY A 220 9.78 22.15 1.22
CA GLY A 220 10.07 22.04 -0.18
C GLY A 220 9.45 20.84 -0.86
N LEU A 221 8.87 21.11 -2.02
CA LEU A 221 8.49 20.14 -3.01
C LEU A 221 9.44 20.31 -4.18
N ASN A 222 10.14 19.23 -4.54
CA ASN A 222 11.10 19.23 -5.64
C ASN A 222 10.60 18.32 -6.76
N PHE A 223 10.52 18.82 -7.98
CA PHE A 223 10.30 17.98 -9.14
C PHE A 223 11.58 17.21 -9.47
N VAL A 224 11.53 15.89 -9.33
CA VAL A 224 12.62 14.97 -9.74
C VAL A 224 12.47 14.53 -11.21
N LYS A 225 11.27 14.68 -11.78
CA LYS A 225 10.96 14.63 -13.21
C LYS A 225 9.95 15.74 -13.49
N ALA A 226 10.40 16.80 -14.13
CA ALA A 226 9.58 17.99 -14.42
C ALA A 226 8.88 17.93 -15.78
N GLU A 227 9.37 17.11 -16.71
CA GLU A 227 8.81 16.95 -18.05
C GLU A 227 7.48 16.22 -17.98
N ARG A 228 6.50 16.77 -18.69
CA ARG A 228 5.21 16.14 -18.89
C ARG A 228 5.32 14.98 -19.87
N GLY A 229 4.43 14.00 -19.73
CA GLY A 229 4.39 12.80 -20.56
C GLY A 229 3.26 11.87 -20.15
N PRO A 230 3.35 10.57 -20.45
CA PRO A 230 2.38 9.57 -20.04
C PRO A 230 2.27 9.50 -18.52
N ALA A 231 1.07 9.14 -18.03
CA ALA A 231 0.80 9.03 -16.60
C ALA A 231 1.77 8.08 -15.89
N ILE A 232 2.16 8.41 -14.68
CA ILE A 232 3.02 7.54 -13.86
C ILE A 232 2.22 6.32 -13.42
N ALA A 233 2.71 5.13 -13.80
CA ALA A 233 2.10 3.82 -13.55
C ALA A 233 2.76 3.04 -12.41
N ALA A 234 4.04 3.34 -12.09
CA ALA A 234 4.76 2.75 -10.95
C ALA A 234 5.66 3.79 -10.29
N LEU A 235 5.75 3.72 -8.96
CA LEU A 235 6.54 4.64 -8.16
C LEU A 235 7.08 3.93 -6.91
N ALA A 236 8.34 4.15 -6.59
CA ALA A 236 8.96 3.62 -5.38
C ALA A 236 10.01 4.57 -4.82
N LEU A 237 10.18 4.56 -3.50
CA LEU A 237 11.27 5.23 -2.79
C LEU A 237 12.30 4.21 -2.31
N SER A 238 13.57 4.58 -2.39
CA SER A 238 14.65 3.81 -1.77
C SER A 238 14.51 3.77 -0.24
N PRO A 239 15.09 2.75 0.43
CA PRO A 239 15.00 2.62 1.89
C PRO A 239 15.54 3.82 2.68
N ASN A 240 16.48 4.59 2.12
CA ASN A 240 17.00 5.83 2.71
C ASN A 240 16.22 7.10 2.31
N GLY A 241 15.18 6.96 1.46
CA GLY A 241 14.36 8.08 1.00
C GLY A 241 15.00 9.02 -0.02
N LEU A 242 16.24 8.75 -0.47
CA LEU A 242 17.04 9.64 -1.32
C LEU A 242 16.95 9.34 -2.81
N ARG A 243 16.25 8.28 -3.21
CA ARG A 243 16.05 7.94 -4.62
C ARG A 243 14.61 7.63 -4.90
N VAL A 244 14.14 8.13 -6.03
CA VAL A 244 12.80 7.85 -6.56
C VAL A 244 12.97 7.03 -7.84
N ALA A 245 12.36 5.86 -7.87
CA ALA A 245 12.18 5.06 -9.08
C ALA A 245 10.76 5.27 -9.59
N TRP A 246 10.63 5.47 -10.90
CA TRP A 246 9.33 5.67 -11.57
C TRP A 246 9.26 4.90 -12.88
N ALA A 247 8.04 4.57 -13.28
CA ALA A 247 7.73 4.15 -14.64
C ALA A 247 6.38 4.72 -15.07
N ASP A 248 6.21 4.97 -16.36
CA ASP A 248 4.98 5.50 -16.96
C ASP A 248 4.18 4.44 -17.73
N GLU A 249 3.00 4.81 -18.24
CA GLU A 249 2.10 3.91 -18.96
C GLU A 249 2.63 3.50 -20.35
N GLU A 250 3.63 4.16 -20.89
CA GLU A 250 4.30 3.78 -22.16
C GLU A 250 5.54 2.90 -21.95
N GLY A 251 5.87 2.58 -20.68
CA GLY A 251 6.99 1.72 -20.33
C GLY A 251 8.34 2.45 -20.19
N ASN A 252 8.36 3.78 -20.25
CA ASN A 252 9.55 4.55 -19.88
C ASN A 252 9.76 4.45 -18.38
N ALA A 253 11.00 4.33 -17.94
CA ALA A 253 11.34 4.22 -16.52
C ALA A 253 12.64 4.94 -16.20
N GLY A 254 12.79 5.34 -14.96
CA GLY A 254 13.99 6.00 -14.47
C GLY A 254 14.17 5.91 -12.97
N VAL A 255 15.39 6.18 -12.53
CA VAL A 255 15.76 6.36 -11.12
C VAL A 255 16.49 7.69 -11.01
N VAL A 256 16.03 8.54 -10.09
CA VAL A 256 16.60 9.86 -9.86
C VAL A 256 16.92 10.05 -8.38
N GLU A 257 17.90 10.88 -8.09
CA GLU A 257 18.18 11.32 -6.71
C GLU A 257 17.23 12.47 -6.34
N ALA A 258 16.69 12.40 -5.12
CA ALA A 258 15.72 13.34 -4.57
C ALA A 258 16.37 14.44 -3.73
#